data_78c4e56129d0c044f7799ff986b1b66b
#
_entry.id   78c4e56129d0c044f7799ff986b1b66b
#
_cell.length_a   1.000
_cell.length_b   1.000
_cell.length_c   1.000
_cell.angle_alpha   90.00
_cell.angle_beta   90.00
_cell.angle_gamma   90.00
#
_symmetry.space_group_name_H-M   'P 1'
#
loop_
_entity.id
_entity.type
_entity.pdbx_description
1 polymer ?
#
loop_
_entity_poly.entity_id
_entity_poly.type
_entity_poly.pdbx_seq_one_letter_code
_entity_poly.pdbx_strand_id
1 'polypeptide(L)'
;MIKTILPGKTIGIIGGGQLGRMLAMSAKEMGYKIAILDPSDMCCAKIFSDIFIKANFDDFKKVEELCKHSDVITFEFENIDADALSKLEKKYNFVQSSEVLRITQHRYYEKEFARSLEIPTVDYIHIEDNTDVEID
;
A
#
# COMPACT_ATOMS: atom_id res chain seq x y z
N MET A 1 0.87 -16.35 -7.30
CA MET A 1 -0.60 -16.58 -7.46
C MET A 1 -1.27 -16.12 -6.18
N ILE A 2 -2.13 -15.10 -6.27
CA ILE A 2 -2.87 -14.58 -5.10
C ILE A 2 -3.78 -15.68 -4.57
N LYS A 3 -3.63 -16.04 -3.30
CA LYS A 3 -4.44 -17.07 -2.66
C LYS A 3 -5.75 -16.44 -2.19
N THR A 4 -6.88 -16.94 -2.69
CA THR A 4 -8.20 -16.53 -2.21
C THR A 4 -8.36 -16.81 -0.73
N ILE A 5 -8.85 -15.83 0.03
CA ILE A 5 -9.20 -15.97 1.44
C ILE A 5 -10.70 -15.91 1.63
N LEU A 6 -11.22 -16.62 2.63
CA LEU A 6 -12.64 -16.68 2.96
C LEU A 6 -12.95 -15.84 4.21
N PRO A 7 -14.21 -15.43 4.43
CA PRO A 7 -14.65 -14.79 5.66
C PRO A 7 -14.16 -15.51 6.92
N GLY A 8 -13.87 -14.75 7.97
CA GLY A 8 -13.20 -15.24 9.19
C GLY A 8 -11.67 -15.12 9.17
N LYS A 9 -11.06 -14.95 7.99
CA LYS A 9 -9.63 -14.66 7.81
C LYS A 9 -9.32 -13.19 8.08
N THR A 10 -8.04 -12.87 8.25
CA THR A 10 -7.57 -11.52 8.59
C THR A 10 -6.97 -10.82 7.38
N ILE A 11 -7.45 -9.61 7.11
CA ILE A 11 -6.87 -8.68 6.14
C ILE A 11 -5.99 -7.69 6.90
N GLY A 12 -4.71 -7.63 6.55
CA GLY A 12 -3.78 -6.61 7.03
C GLY A 12 -3.81 -5.39 6.13
N ILE A 13 -3.92 -4.21 6.71
CA ILE A 13 -3.94 -2.94 6.00
C ILE A 13 -2.80 -2.07 6.53
N ILE A 14 -1.86 -1.71 5.66
CA ILE A 14 -0.84 -0.71 5.95
C ILE A 14 -1.41 0.65 5.56
N GLY A 15 -1.65 1.50 6.57
CA GLY A 15 -2.34 2.78 6.42
C GLY A 15 -3.76 2.76 6.97
N GLY A 16 -4.01 3.61 7.96
CA GLY A 16 -5.30 3.74 8.65
C GLY A 16 -6.07 5.00 8.27
N GLY A 17 -5.77 5.62 7.13
CA GLY A 17 -6.45 6.79 6.61
C GLY A 17 -7.86 6.50 6.11
N GLN A 18 -8.42 7.43 5.32
CA GLN A 18 -9.81 7.32 4.83
C GLN A 18 -10.03 6.08 3.96
N LEU A 19 -9.08 5.77 3.05
CA LEU A 19 -9.21 4.59 2.20
C LEU A 19 -9.09 3.30 3.02
N GLY A 20 -8.12 3.23 3.96
CA GLY A 20 -8.00 2.11 4.89
C GLY A 20 -9.24 1.91 5.73
N ARG A 21 -9.91 3.01 6.15
CA ARG A 21 -11.20 2.94 6.82
C ARG A 21 -12.28 2.33 5.94
N MET A 22 -12.40 2.78 4.69
CA MET A 22 -13.40 2.28 3.75
C MET A 22 -13.19 0.79 3.46
N LEU A 23 -11.94 0.37 3.26
CA LEU A 23 -11.56 -1.04 3.11
C LEU A 23 -11.94 -1.86 4.34
N ALA A 24 -11.58 -1.37 5.54
CA ALA A 24 -11.86 -2.05 6.79
C ALA A 24 -13.37 -2.22 7.02
N MET A 25 -14.16 -1.19 6.75
CA MET A 25 -15.63 -1.25 6.88
C MET A 25 -16.21 -2.32 5.94
N SER A 26 -15.88 -2.27 4.65
CA SER A 26 -16.39 -3.23 3.66
C SER A 26 -15.96 -4.66 3.98
N ALA A 27 -14.71 -4.85 4.43
CA ALA A 27 -14.21 -6.16 4.80
C ALA A 27 -14.93 -6.71 6.07
N LYS A 28 -15.20 -5.85 7.05
CA LYS A 28 -16.00 -6.23 8.24
C LYS A 28 -17.42 -6.68 7.87
N GLU A 29 -18.08 -5.94 6.97
CA GLU A 29 -19.41 -6.32 6.46
C GLU A 29 -19.38 -7.69 5.77
N MET A 30 -18.28 -8.05 5.12
CA MET A 30 -18.06 -9.36 4.51
C MET A 30 -17.59 -10.44 5.50
N GLY A 31 -17.44 -10.13 6.78
CA GLY A 31 -17.08 -11.08 7.83
C GLY A 31 -15.56 -11.36 7.96
N TYR A 32 -14.70 -10.48 7.46
CA TYR A 32 -13.24 -10.56 7.70
C TYR A 32 -12.84 -9.90 9.01
N LYS A 33 -11.71 -10.36 9.56
CA LYS A 33 -10.98 -9.67 10.61
C LYS A 33 -10.01 -8.67 10.01
N ILE A 34 -9.70 -7.60 10.74
CA ILE A 34 -8.87 -6.49 10.27
C ILE A 34 -7.70 -6.26 11.21
N ALA A 35 -6.50 -6.27 10.65
CA ALA A 35 -5.29 -5.79 11.31
C ALA A 35 -4.83 -4.50 10.62
N ILE A 36 -4.53 -3.45 11.37
CA ILE A 36 -4.10 -2.14 10.83
C ILE A 36 -2.77 -1.74 11.43
N LEU A 37 -1.87 -1.22 10.58
CA LEU A 37 -0.66 -0.54 11.00
C LEU A 37 -0.75 0.93 10.57
N ASP A 38 -0.58 1.84 11.54
CA ASP A 38 -0.58 3.29 11.29
C ASP A 38 0.23 4.01 12.40
N PRO A 39 0.98 5.09 12.09
CA PRO A 39 1.70 5.84 13.11
C PRO A 39 0.80 6.62 14.06
N SER A 40 -0.44 6.91 13.67
CA SER A 40 -1.37 7.71 14.45
C SER A 40 -2.38 6.86 15.22
N ASP A 41 -2.42 6.99 16.53
CA ASP A 41 -3.50 6.43 17.35
C ASP A 41 -4.89 7.00 17.04
N MET A 42 -4.93 8.12 16.34
CA MET A 42 -6.15 8.83 15.96
C MET A 42 -6.56 8.54 14.51
N CYS A 43 -5.91 7.58 13.83
CA CYS A 43 -6.29 7.22 12.47
C CYS A 43 -7.72 6.71 12.41
N CYS A 44 -8.45 7.11 11.38
CA CYS A 44 -9.90 6.89 11.32
C CYS A 44 -10.30 5.43 11.08
N ALA A 45 -9.39 4.58 10.63
CA ALA A 45 -9.63 3.16 10.42
C ALA A 45 -9.48 2.32 11.72
N LYS A 46 -8.82 2.85 12.76
CA LYS A 46 -8.52 2.12 13.99
C LYS A 46 -9.76 1.51 14.66
N ILE A 47 -10.89 2.22 14.65
CA ILE A 47 -12.13 1.75 15.26
C ILE A 47 -12.71 0.47 14.62
N PHE A 48 -12.27 0.13 13.41
CA PHE A 48 -12.68 -1.08 12.69
C PHE A 48 -11.67 -2.23 12.82
N SER A 49 -10.52 -1.98 13.46
CA SER A 49 -9.48 -3.00 13.60
C SER A 49 -9.75 -3.96 14.75
N ASP A 50 -9.47 -5.24 14.53
CA ASP A 50 -9.37 -6.26 15.58
C ASP A 50 -7.96 -6.23 16.19
N ILE A 51 -6.96 -5.85 15.39
CA ILE A 51 -5.56 -5.69 15.80
C ILE A 51 -5.08 -4.35 15.28
N PHE A 52 -4.53 -3.52 16.16
CA PHE A 52 -3.93 -2.24 15.81
C PHE A 52 -2.45 -2.21 16.20
N ILE A 53 -1.59 -1.92 15.25
CA ILE A 53 -0.15 -1.79 15.44
C ILE A 53 0.23 -0.34 15.21
N LYS A 54 0.63 0.36 16.27
CA LYS A 54 1.14 1.72 16.16
C LYS A 54 2.59 1.68 15.76
N ALA A 55 2.91 2.08 14.54
CA ALA A 55 4.28 2.14 14.03
C ALA A 55 4.38 3.02 12.79
N ASN A 56 5.57 3.51 12.50
CA ASN A 56 5.86 4.12 11.22
C ASN A 56 5.88 3.07 10.11
N PHE A 57 5.62 3.52 8.88
CA PHE A 57 5.51 2.63 7.71
C PHE A 57 6.87 2.07 7.25
N ASP A 58 7.97 2.66 7.69
CA ASP A 58 9.35 2.22 7.47
C ASP A 58 9.89 1.28 8.57
N ASP A 59 9.12 1.05 9.64
CA ASP A 59 9.48 0.06 10.68
C ASP A 59 9.25 -1.37 10.17
N PHE A 60 10.26 -1.92 9.52
CA PHE A 60 10.23 -3.27 8.97
C PHE A 60 9.73 -4.34 9.94
N LYS A 61 10.15 -4.27 11.23
CA LYS A 61 9.77 -5.28 12.23
C LYS A 61 8.27 -5.22 12.53
N LYS A 62 7.72 -4.01 12.58
CA LYS A 62 6.29 -3.79 12.84
C LYS A 62 5.42 -4.12 11.62
N VAL A 63 5.91 -3.83 10.42
CA VAL A 63 5.25 -4.28 9.19
C VAL A 63 5.26 -5.81 9.12
N GLU A 64 6.37 -6.47 9.45
CA GLU A 64 6.41 -7.93 9.52
C GLU A 64 5.48 -8.49 10.63
N GLU A 65 5.33 -7.78 11.76
CA GLU A 65 4.37 -8.14 12.80
C GLU A 65 2.93 -8.12 12.26
N LEU A 66 2.55 -7.08 11.51
CA LEU A 66 1.26 -7.03 10.81
C LEU A 66 1.09 -8.23 9.87
N CYS A 67 2.12 -8.53 9.08
CA CYS A 67 2.09 -9.66 8.16
C CYS A 67 1.82 -11.00 8.88
N LYS A 68 2.43 -11.21 10.05
CA LYS A 68 2.23 -12.44 10.86
C LYS A 68 0.79 -12.59 11.38
N HIS A 69 0.08 -11.49 11.58
CA HIS A 69 -1.32 -11.47 12.01
C HIS A 69 -2.32 -11.50 10.86
N SER A 70 -1.86 -11.53 9.61
CA SER A 70 -2.69 -11.36 8.42
C SER A 70 -2.60 -12.55 7.48
N ASP A 71 -3.73 -12.95 6.90
CA ASP A 71 -3.78 -13.97 5.83
C ASP A 71 -3.53 -13.35 4.44
N VAL A 72 -3.83 -12.06 4.29
CA VAL A 72 -3.51 -11.25 3.11
C VAL A 72 -3.23 -9.82 3.55
N ILE A 73 -2.33 -9.15 2.85
CA ILE A 73 -1.91 -7.78 3.19
C ILE A 73 -2.14 -6.87 1.98
N THR A 74 -2.63 -5.66 2.26
CA THR A 74 -2.76 -4.56 1.29
C THR A 74 -2.25 -3.26 1.89
N PHE A 75 -1.95 -2.29 1.03
CA PHE A 75 -1.61 -0.93 1.42
C PHE A 75 -2.42 0.06 0.59
N GLU A 76 -2.65 1.25 1.14
CA GLU A 76 -3.50 2.26 0.51
C GLU A 76 -2.72 3.44 -0.10
N PHE A 77 -1.44 3.52 0.16
CA PHE A 77 -0.63 4.66 -0.27
C PHE A 77 0.81 4.23 -0.61
N GLU A 78 1.51 5.05 -1.37
CA GLU A 78 2.80 4.73 -1.97
C GLU A 78 4.02 5.00 -1.06
N ASN A 79 3.87 5.66 0.09
CA ASN A 79 5.00 6.01 0.97
C ASN A 79 5.45 4.86 1.88
N ILE A 80 5.64 3.68 1.29
CA ILE A 80 6.15 2.48 1.95
C ILE A 80 7.52 2.15 1.35
N ASP A 81 8.44 1.61 2.15
CA ASP A 81 9.73 1.15 1.64
C ASP A 81 9.55 -0.06 0.72
N ALA A 82 9.73 0.16 -0.59
CA ALA A 82 9.57 -0.88 -1.61
C ALA A 82 10.63 -2.00 -1.49
N ASP A 83 11.83 -1.72 -0.94
CA ASP A 83 12.86 -2.74 -0.70
C ASP A 83 12.49 -3.63 0.48
N ALA A 84 11.93 -3.04 1.53
CA ALA A 84 11.36 -3.78 2.65
C ALA A 84 10.19 -4.66 2.20
N LEU A 85 9.28 -4.09 1.41
CA LEU A 85 8.14 -4.83 0.85
C LEU A 85 8.58 -6.02 0.01
N SER A 86 9.61 -5.84 -0.86
CA SER A 86 10.12 -6.91 -1.72
C SER A 86 10.67 -8.13 -0.96
N LYS A 87 11.12 -7.94 0.29
CA LYS A 87 11.55 -9.03 1.17
C LYS A 87 10.36 -9.74 1.80
N LEU A 88 9.33 -8.99 2.16
CA LEU A 88 8.14 -9.52 2.83
C LEU A 88 7.21 -10.25 1.87
N GLU A 89 7.03 -9.78 0.63
CA GLU A 89 6.16 -10.41 -0.37
C GLU A 89 6.61 -11.82 -0.78
N LYS A 90 7.89 -12.18 -0.51
CA LYS A 90 8.39 -13.54 -0.70
C LYS A 90 7.88 -14.53 0.35
N LYS A 91 7.43 -14.04 1.50
CA LYS A 91 7.01 -14.84 2.65
C LYS A 91 5.52 -14.72 2.94
N TYR A 92 4.92 -13.58 2.64
CA TYR A 92 3.56 -13.22 3.00
C TYR A 92 2.75 -12.86 1.75
N ASN A 93 1.43 -12.99 1.85
CA ASN A 93 0.51 -12.81 0.74
C ASN A 93 0.11 -11.33 0.60
N PHE A 94 0.84 -10.58 -0.21
CA PHE A 94 0.49 -9.20 -0.56
C PHE A 94 -0.39 -9.16 -1.81
N VAL A 95 -1.38 -8.25 -1.84
CA VAL A 95 -2.25 -8.00 -3.01
C VAL A 95 -1.47 -7.27 -4.09
N GLN A 96 -0.74 -6.21 -3.70
CA GLN A 96 0.09 -5.44 -4.60
C GLN A 96 1.56 -5.85 -4.45
N SER A 97 2.32 -5.83 -5.54
CA SER A 97 3.76 -6.13 -5.52
C SER A 97 4.61 -4.90 -5.20
N SER A 98 5.83 -5.14 -4.73
CA SER A 98 6.82 -4.09 -4.54
C SER A 98 7.21 -3.39 -5.85
N GLU A 99 7.10 -4.08 -6.98
CA GLU A 99 7.38 -3.50 -8.30
C GLU A 99 6.32 -2.48 -8.71
N VAL A 100 5.03 -2.80 -8.50
CA VAL A 100 3.94 -1.83 -8.69
C VAL A 100 4.18 -0.59 -7.82
N LEU A 101 4.54 -0.79 -6.55
CA LEU A 101 4.84 0.31 -5.64
C LEU A 101 5.98 1.20 -6.15
N ARG A 102 7.08 0.63 -6.65
CA ARG A 102 8.20 1.40 -7.22
C ARG A 102 7.78 2.27 -8.40
N ILE A 103 6.92 1.75 -9.27
CA ILE A 103 6.42 2.47 -10.43
C ILE A 103 5.54 3.64 -9.98
N THR A 104 4.62 3.41 -9.06
CA THR A 104 3.64 4.42 -8.62
C THR A 104 4.22 5.47 -7.68
N GLN A 105 5.35 5.20 -7.02
CA GLN A 105 6.03 6.17 -6.15
C GLN A 105 6.57 7.40 -6.88
N HIS A 106 6.81 7.30 -8.18
CA HIS A 106 7.41 8.39 -8.94
C HIS A 106 6.63 8.64 -10.23
N ARG A 107 6.08 9.85 -10.37
CA ARG A 107 5.23 10.26 -11.49
C ARG A 107 5.87 10.03 -12.86
N TYR A 108 7.16 10.24 -12.99
CA TYR A 108 7.89 9.98 -14.23
C TYR A 108 7.86 8.48 -14.59
N TYR A 109 8.19 7.60 -13.66
CA TYR A 109 8.17 6.15 -13.92
C TYR A 109 6.77 5.62 -14.20
N GLU A 110 5.75 6.16 -13.51
CA GLU A 110 4.34 5.84 -13.76
C GLU A 110 3.96 6.20 -15.22
N LYS A 111 4.37 7.39 -15.70
CA LYS A 111 4.10 7.87 -17.05
C LYS A 111 4.86 7.05 -18.10
N GLU A 112 6.14 6.78 -17.88
CA GLU A 112 6.95 5.96 -18.78
C GLU A 112 6.39 4.52 -18.84
N PHE A 113 5.94 3.96 -17.74
CA PHE A 113 5.31 2.65 -17.73
C PHE A 113 4.02 2.64 -18.55
N ALA A 114 3.16 3.64 -18.39
CA ALA A 114 1.94 3.78 -19.20
C ALA A 114 2.26 3.88 -20.69
N ARG A 115 3.27 4.69 -21.07
CA ARG A 115 3.73 4.81 -22.46
C ARG A 115 4.27 3.49 -23.02
N SER A 116 5.01 2.73 -22.23
CA SER A 116 5.55 1.42 -22.65
C SER A 116 4.47 0.40 -22.98
N LEU A 117 3.28 0.60 -22.44
CA LEU A 117 2.07 -0.22 -22.69
C LEU A 117 1.12 0.41 -23.72
N GLU A 118 1.57 1.47 -24.43
CA GLU A 118 0.76 2.22 -25.39
C GLU A 118 -0.55 2.80 -24.80
N ILE A 119 -0.58 3.04 -23.46
CA ILE A 119 -1.72 3.65 -22.77
C ILE A 119 -1.62 5.17 -22.98
N PRO A 120 -2.68 5.81 -23.53
CA PRO A 120 -2.71 7.26 -23.69
C PRO A 120 -2.52 7.99 -22.35
N THR A 121 -1.62 8.94 -22.31
CA THR A 121 -1.39 9.81 -21.14
C THR A 121 -1.17 11.24 -21.62
N VAL A 122 -1.38 12.21 -20.73
CA VAL A 122 -1.07 13.61 -21.03
C VAL A 122 0.40 13.79 -21.33
N ASP A 123 0.74 14.75 -22.17
CA ASP A 123 2.10 15.15 -22.41
C ASP A 123 2.74 15.65 -21.11
N TYR A 124 4.01 15.40 -20.94
CA TYR A 124 4.76 15.83 -19.78
C TYR A 124 6.25 16.03 -20.13
N ILE A 125 6.88 16.86 -19.34
CA ILE A 125 8.31 17.11 -19.36
C ILE A 125 8.90 16.62 -18.05
N HIS A 126 9.96 15.82 -18.12
CA HIS A 126 10.73 15.42 -16.94
C HIS A 126 11.86 16.42 -16.75
N ILE A 127 11.87 17.08 -15.62
CA ILE A 127 12.90 18.05 -15.25
C ILE A 127 13.79 17.40 -14.20
N GLU A 128 15.05 17.14 -14.58
CA GLU A 128 16.09 16.71 -13.67
C GLU A 128 16.87 17.95 -13.25
N ASP A 129 16.89 18.26 -11.95
CA ASP A 129 17.57 19.41 -11.34
C ASP A 129 17.32 20.79 -12.01
N ASN A 130 17.13 21.82 -11.23
CA ASN A 130 17.08 23.27 -11.47
C ASN A 130 17.34 23.78 -12.90
N THR A 131 16.86 23.11 -13.91
CA THR A 131 16.88 23.61 -15.28
C THR A 131 15.72 24.59 -15.44
N ASP A 132 16.01 25.83 -15.85
CA ASP A 132 14.98 26.79 -16.23
C ASP A 132 14.18 26.23 -17.41
N VAL A 133 12.93 25.89 -17.18
CA VAL A 133 12.02 25.44 -18.24
C VAL A 133 11.21 26.61 -18.68
N GLU A 134 11.44 27.09 -19.89
CA GLU A 134 10.52 28.01 -20.56
C GLU A 134 9.28 27.20 -20.96
N ILE A 135 8.14 27.57 -20.43
CA ILE A 135 6.84 26.99 -20.79
C ILE A 135 6.20 27.98 -21.76
N ASP A 136 6.14 27.63 -23.04
CA ASP A 136 5.41 28.38 -24.07
C ASP A 136 3.88 28.26 -23.90
#